data_eb675f3f122569e2fa7ec7c396aceb59
#
_entry.id   eb675f3f122569e2fa7ec7c396aceb59
#
_cell.length_a   1.000
_cell.length_b   1.000
_cell.length_c   1.000
_cell.angle_alpha   90.00
_cell.angle_beta   90.00
_cell.angle_gamma   90.00
#
_symmetry.space_group_name_H-M   'P 1'
#
loop_
_entity.id
_entity.type
_entity.pdbx_description
1 polymer ?
#
loop_
_entity_poly.entity_id
_entity_poly.type
_entity_poly.pdbx_seq_one_letter_code
_entity_poly.pdbx_strand_id
1 'polypeptide(L)'
;GRPGVDYAQIGGHDTYINSLDVRILGCAGGSMVRINDHGVEDVGPRSAHIAGCEYACFTPEEEIDAGPLTIEMLSPKPGDPSDYVAVKLASGKRICFTNTDAANVLGLIDEKYFAHGNASAARKCMQPVADKLGITVEELATQILDKDFEKVNACINALADKYQLDHDAMKLVGCGGGAASLVPYCAKKMGLQYSIPENAEVISSIGVALSMVRDVVERVIPNPTQEDIKELKKEATDAAIGSGASPDTVEVHIEIDR
;
A
#
# COMPACT_ATOMS: atom_id res chain seq x y z
N GLY A 1 -19.12 -3.88 -6.47
CA GLY A 1 -18.39 -3.00 -7.37
C GLY A 1 -18.01 -3.72 -8.65
N ARG A 2 -17.79 -3.01 -9.72
CA ARG A 2 -17.25 -3.61 -10.95
C ARG A 2 -15.76 -3.83 -10.74
N PRO A 3 -15.24 -5.06 -10.87
CA PRO A 3 -13.86 -5.36 -10.55
C PRO A 3 -12.85 -4.86 -11.60
N GLY A 4 -13.30 -4.47 -12.79
CA GLY A 4 -12.43 -4.07 -13.88
C GLY A 4 -12.90 -2.84 -14.63
N VAL A 5 -11.97 -2.17 -15.27
CA VAL A 5 -12.18 -1.05 -16.20
C VAL A 5 -11.49 -1.36 -17.52
N ASP A 6 -12.09 -0.92 -18.62
CA ASP A 6 -11.51 -1.11 -19.95
C ASP A 6 -10.19 -0.34 -20.11
N TYR A 7 -10.10 0.80 -19.41
CA TYR A 7 -8.89 1.63 -19.44
C TYR A 7 -8.51 2.00 -18.02
N ALA A 8 -7.41 1.42 -17.52
CA ALA A 8 -6.83 1.83 -16.25
C ALA A 8 -6.27 3.25 -16.35
N GLN A 9 -6.47 4.05 -15.32
CA GLN A 9 -5.91 5.40 -15.23
C GLN A 9 -4.63 5.41 -14.39
N ILE A 10 -3.58 6.03 -14.92
CA ILE A 10 -2.31 6.26 -14.20
C ILE A 10 -1.99 7.74 -14.28
N GLY A 11 -1.84 8.39 -13.11
CA GLY A 11 -1.55 9.82 -13.04
C GLY A 11 -2.61 10.71 -13.72
N GLY A 12 -3.87 10.27 -13.76
CA GLY A 12 -4.97 10.97 -14.42
C GLY A 12 -5.07 10.75 -15.93
N HIS A 13 -4.20 9.93 -16.52
CA HIS A 13 -4.22 9.59 -17.94
C HIS A 13 -4.81 8.18 -18.14
N ASP A 14 -5.73 8.05 -19.10
CA ASP A 14 -6.25 6.76 -19.52
C ASP A 14 -5.16 5.94 -20.21
N THR A 15 -5.06 4.66 -19.85
CA THR A 15 -4.25 3.67 -20.56
C THR A 15 -5.17 2.73 -21.33
N TYR A 16 -4.63 2.03 -22.35
CA TYR A 16 -5.39 1.01 -23.09
C TYR A 16 -5.24 -0.39 -22.45
N ILE A 17 -5.18 -0.44 -21.11
CA ILE A 17 -4.97 -1.67 -20.36
C ILE A 17 -6.21 -1.98 -19.54
N ASN A 18 -6.81 -3.14 -19.80
CA ASN A 18 -7.88 -3.69 -18.97
C ASN A 18 -7.30 -4.14 -17.64
N SER A 19 -7.80 -3.61 -16.54
CA SER A 19 -7.36 -3.97 -15.20
C SER A 19 -8.44 -3.76 -14.17
N LEU A 20 -8.15 -4.10 -12.92
CA LEU A 20 -8.92 -3.59 -11.79
C LEU A 20 -8.81 -2.07 -11.75
N ASP A 21 -9.89 -1.39 -11.32
CA ASP A 21 -9.84 0.05 -11.10
C ASP A 21 -9.07 0.34 -9.80
N VAL A 22 -7.76 0.51 -9.92
CA VAL A 22 -6.85 0.76 -8.81
C VAL A 22 -6.46 2.24 -8.73
N ARG A 23 -6.24 2.69 -7.50
CA ARG A 23 -5.63 3.99 -7.20
C ARG A 23 -4.38 3.74 -6.37
N ILE A 24 -3.29 4.37 -6.78
CA ILE A 24 -2.01 4.24 -6.08
C ILE A 24 -1.82 5.49 -5.24
N LEU A 25 -1.75 5.30 -3.94
CA LEU A 25 -1.42 6.35 -2.97
C LEU A 25 -0.02 6.12 -2.43
N GLY A 26 0.70 7.19 -2.18
CA GLY A 26 2.03 7.13 -1.54
C GLY A 26 1.95 6.90 -0.03
N CYS A 27 1.00 6.06 0.42
CA CYS A 27 0.80 5.76 1.84
C CYS A 27 0.59 4.26 2.08
N ALA A 28 1.29 3.75 3.09
CA ALA A 28 1.20 2.36 3.54
C ALA A 28 1.70 2.26 4.98
N GLY A 29 1.66 1.07 5.59
CA GLY A 29 2.14 0.84 6.95
C GLY A 29 3.57 1.35 7.19
N GLY A 30 4.46 1.21 6.21
CA GLY A 30 5.86 1.62 6.29
C GLY A 30 6.20 3.02 5.77
N SER A 31 5.22 3.85 5.46
CA SER A 31 5.45 5.21 4.98
C SER A 31 6.06 6.08 6.07
N MET A 32 7.14 6.80 5.71
CA MET A 32 7.89 7.66 6.62
C MET A 32 7.19 8.99 6.83
N VAL A 33 7.38 9.54 8.02
CA VAL A 33 6.80 10.81 8.46
C VAL A 33 7.67 11.99 8.03
N ARG A 34 7.02 13.06 7.58
CA ARG A 34 7.59 14.37 7.31
C ARG A 34 7.06 15.36 8.35
N ILE A 35 7.91 16.21 8.86
CA ILE A 35 7.54 17.20 9.87
C ILE A 35 8.00 18.61 9.50
N ASN A 36 7.27 19.59 10.00
CA ASN A 36 7.69 20.98 10.02
C ASN A 36 7.68 21.51 11.48
N ASP A 37 7.78 22.82 11.65
CA ASP A 37 7.78 23.44 13.00
C ASP A 37 6.40 23.41 13.70
N HIS A 38 5.34 23.00 12.99
CA HIS A 38 3.97 23.00 13.49
C HIS A 38 3.41 21.59 13.73
N GLY A 39 4.12 20.53 13.30
CA GLY A 39 3.66 19.15 13.46
C GLY A 39 4.00 18.27 12.27
N VAL A 40 3.16 17.26 12.03
CA VAL A 40 3.29 16.38 10.89
C VAL A 40 2.84 17.10 9.61
N GLU A 41 3.77 17.30 8.70
CA GLU A 41 3.51 17.93 7.39
C GLU A 41 2.82 16.93 6.46
N ASP A 42 3.39 15.73 6.35
CA ASP A 42 2.88 14.67 5.48
C ASP A 42 3.43 13.31 5.92
N VAL A 43 2.88 12.22 5.33
CA VAL A 43 3.37 10.85 5.49
C VAL A 43 3.58 10.22 4.10
N GLY A 44 4.77 9.65 3.89
CA GLY A 44 5.17 9.14 2.58
C GLY A 44 5.62 10.25 1.60
N PRO A 45 5.75 9.94 0.30
CA PRO A 45 5.56 8.62 -0.31
C PRO A 45 6.71 7.62 -0.04
N ARG A 46 7.81 8.05 0.57
CA ARG A 46 8.94 7.16 0.84
C ARG A 46 8.66 6.25 2.04
N SER A 47 9.11 4.99 1.94
CA SER A 47 9.06 4.02 3.03
C SER A 47 10.38 3.93 3.77
N ALA A 48 10.36 3.44 5.01
CA ALA A 48 11.53 3.21 5.83
C ALA A 48 12.62 2.38 5.12
N HIS A 49 12.22 1.34 4.38
CA HIS A 49 13.15 0.50 3.62
C HIS A 49 13.94 1.28 2.56
N ILE A 50 13.30 2.21 1.86
CA ILE A 50 13.95 3.05 0.85
C ILE A 50 15.01 3.95 1.49
N ALA A 51 14.75 4.41 2.70
CA ALA A 51 15.67 5.25 3.47
C ALA A 51 16.77 4.46 4.22
N GLY A 52 16.69 3.13 4.23
CA GLY A 52 17.58 2.29 5.04
C GLY A 52 17.37 2.47 6.54
N CYS A 53 16.12 2.75 6.95
CA CYS A 53 15.71 2.90 8.35
C CYS A 53 14.95 1.67 8.82
N GLU A 54 15.02 1.38 10.11
CA GLU A 54 14.15 0.39 10.77
C GLU A 54 12.91 1.07 11.36
N TYR A 55 11.86 0.29 11.63
CA TYR A 55 10.67 0.75 12.32
C TYR A 55 10.93 0.82 13.82
N ALA A 56 10.41 1.83 14.47
CA ALA A 56 10.57 2.01 15.90
C ALA A 56 9.96 0.83 16.70
N CYS A 57 8.75 0.39 16.33
CA CYS A 57 8.05 -0.70 17.03
C CYS A 57 8.68 -2.10 16.86
N PHE A 58 9.60 -2.27 15.91
CA PHE A 58 10.32 -3.52 15.68
C PHE A 58 11.79 -3.44 16.12
N THR A 59 12.20 -2.33 16.69
CA THR A 59 13.55 -2.16 17.24
C THR A 59 13.56 -2.64 18.71
N PRO A 60 14.54 -3.48 19.10
CA PRO A 60 14.69 -3.91 20.49
C PRO A 60 14.86 -2.72 21.45
N GLU A 61 14.14 -2.73 22.57
CA GLU A 61 14.21 -1.64 23.54
C GLU A 61 15.62 -1.45 24.12
N GLU A 62 16.37 -2.52 24.28
CA GLU A 62 17.75 -2.49 24.77
C GLU A 62 18.68 -1.66 23.85
N GLU A 63 18.42 -1.68 22.53
CA GLU A 63 19.17 -0.85 21.59
C GLU A 63 18.80 0.63 21.72
N ILE A 64 17.50 0.90 21.96
CA ILE A 64 16.97 2.26 22.14
C ILE A 64 17.51 2.86 23.46
N ASP A 65 17.51 2.08 24.52
CA ASP A 65 17.94 2.50 25.86
C ASP A 65 19.47 2.55 26.04
N ALA A 66 20.24 2.08 25.05
CA ALA A 66 21.70 2.05 25.09
C ALA A 66 22.37 3.43 25.10
N GLY A 67 21.64 4.50 24.83
CA GLY A 67 22.19 5.85 24.85
C GLY A 67 21.21 6.91 24.34
N PRO A 68 21.68 8.15 24.17
CA PRO A 68 20.82 9.23 23.73
C PRO A 68 20.30 9.04 22.31
N LEU A 69 19.06 9.45 22.07
CA LEU A 69 18.44 9.51 20.78
C LEU A 69 18.64 10.90 20.16
N THR A 70 19.06 10.95 18.91
CA THR A 70 19.26 12.23 18.20
C THR A 70 18.30 12.33 17.03
N ILE A 71 17.54 13.43 16.96
CA ILE A 71 16.66 13.70 15.82
C ILE A 71 17.54 13.98 14.59
N GLU A 72 17.21 13.32 13.49
CA GLU A 72 17.84 13.52 12.19
C GLU A 72 16.77 13.85 11.15
N MET A 73 16.98 14.94 10.42
CA MET A 73 16.17 15.28 9.24
C MET A 73 16.92 14.79 8.01
N LEU A 74 16.23 14.13 7.09
CA LEU A 74 16.88 13.49 5.95
C LEU A 74 16.06 13.59 4.65
N SER A 75 16.77 13.42 3.56
CA SER A 75 16.24 13.23 2.20
C SER A 75 16.51 11.77 1.82
N PRO A 76 15.50 10.88 1.76
CA PRO A 76 15.71 9.45 1.52
C PRO A 76 16.38 9.13 0.18
N LYS A 77 16.14 9.94 -0.84
CA LYS A 77 16.77 9.84 -2.16
C LYS A 77 17.12 11.23 -2.69
N PRO A 78 18.06 11.35 -3.63
CA PRO A 78 18.34 12.61 -4.31
C PRO A 78 17.06 13.20 -4.94
N GLY A 79 16.76 14.45 -4.61
CA GLY A 79 15.59 15.16 -5.08
C GLY A 79 14.34 15.01 -4.19
N ASP A 80 14.37 14.16 -3.16
CA ASP A 80 13.31 14.12 -2.16
C ASP A 80 13.35 15.35 -1.23
N PRO A 81 12.23 15.74 -0.61
CA PRO A 81 12.21 16.71 0.46
C PRO A 81 13.16 16.33 1.61
N SER A 82 13.72 17.31 2.30
CA SER A 82 14.64 17.11 3.41
C SER A 82 13.98 17.13 4.79
N ASP A 83 12.67 17.04 4.84
CA ASP A 83 11.83 17.13 6.02
C ASP A 83 11.33 15.77 6.55
N TYR A 84 11.87 14.66 6.02
CA TYR A 84 11.67 13.35 6.61
C TYR A 84 12.39 13.23 7.94
N VAL A 85 11.71 12.74 8.97
CA VAL A 85 12.24 12.63 10.32
C VAL A 85 12.63 11.19 10.66
N ALA A 86 13.78 11.05 11.30
CA ALA A 86 14.25 9.83 11.94
C ALA A 86 14.87 10.16 13.29
N VAL A 87 15.08 9.16 14.12
CA VAL A 87 16.00 9.24 15.26
C VAL A 87 17.17 8.32 15.02
N LYS A 88 18.33 8.79 15.43
CA LYS A 88 19.58 8.04 15.38
C LYS A 88 19.90 7.53 16.78
N LEU A 89 20.10 6.22 16.89
CA LEU A 89 20.55 5.57 18.12
C LEU A 89 22.04 5.83 18.39
N ALA A 90 22.47 5.57 19.61
CA ALA A 90 23.89 5.64 20.00
C ALA A 90 24.80 4.75 19.13
N SER A 91 24.28 3.63 18.63
CA SER A 91 24.96 2.73 17.69
C SER A 91 25.15 3.33 16.29
N GLY A 92 24.48 4.44 15.97
CA GLY A 92 24.43 5.02 14.64
C GLY A 92 23.30 4.49 13.77
N LYS A 93 22.52 3.50 14.21
CA LYS A 93 21.33 2.99 13.52
C LYS A 93 20.26 4.08 13.41
N ARG A 94 19.58 4.15 12.27
CA ARG A 94 18.47 5.08 12.03
C ARG A 94 17.14 4.37 12.20
N ILE A 95 16.28 4.97 12.98
CA ILE A 95 14.92 4.52 13.25
C ILE A 95 13.95 5.56 12.69
N CYS A 96 13.05 5.15 11.81
CA CYS A 96 12.00 6.00 11.27
C CYS A 96 10.69 5.79 12.03
N PHE A 97 9.82 6.79 11.96
CA PHE A 97 8.42 6.65 12.37
C PHE A 97 7.59 6.37 11.13
N THR A 98 6.62 5.49 11.31
CA THR A 98 5.73 5.03 10.25
C THR A 98 4.29 4.98 10.74
N ASN A 99 3.35 4.77 9.83
CA ASN A 99 1.96 4.49 10.22
C ASN A 99 1.86 3.28 11.15
N THR A 100 2.71 2.26 10.94
CA THR A 100 2.74 1.07 11.80
C THR A 100 3.15 1.44 13.23
N ASP A 101 4.15 2.29 13.39
CA ASP A 101 4.58 2.76 14.72
C ASP A 101 3.48 3.57 15.40
N ALA A 102 2.87 4.50 14.69
CA ALA A 102 1.77 5.33 15.19
C ALA A 102 0.57 4.48 15.63
N ALA A 103 0.19 3.50 14.82
CA ALA A 103 -0.92 2.60 15.14
C ALA A 103 -0.64 1.71 16.36
N ASN A 104 0.61 1.24 16.54
CA ASN A 104 1.02 0.50 17.74
C ASN A 104 1.01 1.39 18.99
N VAL A 105 1.51 2.64 18.89
CA VAL A 105 1.45 3.62 19.99
C VAL A 105 0.03 3.85 20.48
N LEU A 106 -0.93 3.93 19.54
CA LEU A 106 -2.34 4.14 19.87
C LEU A 106 -3.10 2.85 20.24
N GLY A 107 -2.42 1.69 20.28
CA GLY A 107 -3.04 0.40 20.63
C GLY A 107 -4.10 -0.07 19.63
N LEU A 108 -3.96 0.29 18.35
CA LEU A 108 -4.94 -0.02 17.31
C LEU A 108 -4.72 -1.39 16.65
N ILE A 109 -3.54 -2.00 16.85
CA ILE A 109 -3.15 -3.24 16.19
C ILE A 109 -3.25 -4.41 17.17
N ASP A 110 -4.15 -5.35 16.91
CA ASP A 110 -4.30 -6.60 17.65
C ASP A 110 -3.07 -7.50 17.46
N GLU A 111 -2.66 -8.22 18.51
CA GLU A 111 -1.48 -9.11 18.53
C GLU A 111 -1.47 -10.16 17.42
N LYS A 112 -2.63 -10.55 16.91
CA LYS A 112 -2.75 -11.52 15.81
C LYS A 112 -2.29 -11.00 14.45
N TYR A 113 -2.14 -9.69 14.29
CA TYR A 113 -1.78 -9.11 12.99
C TYR A 113 -0.27 -8.95 12.84
N PHE A 114 0.22 -9.17 11.62
CA PHE A 114 1.63 -9.06 11.27
C PHE A 114 2.26 -7.71 11.62
N ALA A 115 1.48 -6.63 11.58
CA ALA A 115 1.94 -5.27 11.90
C ALA A 115 2.02 -4.99 13.42
N HIS A 116 1.62 -5.95 14.29
CA HIS A 116 1.74 -5.77 15.74
C HIS A 116 3.22 -5.68 16.13
N GLY A 117 3.55 -4.69 16.94
CA GLY A 117 4.92 -4.41 17.40
C GLY A 117 4.94 -3.85 18.81
N ASN A 118 6.13 -3.54 19.28
CA ASN A 118 6.34 -3.01 20.63
C ASN A 118 5.98 -1.52 20.70
N ALA A 119 4.83 -1.22 21.29
CA ALA A 119 4.36 0.14 21.49
C ALA A 119 5.28 0.97 22.41
N SER A 120 5.97 0.34 23.39
CA SER A 120 6.93 1.03 24.27
C SER A 120 8.16 1.50 23.46
N ALA A 121 8.71 0.64 22.62
CA ALA A 121 9.81 0.98 21.73
C ALA A 121 9.45 2.14 20.78
N ALA A 122 8.26 2.09 20.17
CA ALA A 122 7.77 3.16 19.32
C ALA A 122 7.63 4.49 20.09
N ARG A 123 7.06 4.46 21.30
CA ARG A 123 6.93 5.66 22.16
C ARG A 123 8.28 6.28 22.47
N LYS A 124 9.25 5.47 22.90
CA LYS A 124 10.60 5.94 23.21
C LYS A 124 11.26 6.64 22.03
N CYS A 125 11.15 6.05 20.83
CA CYS A 125 11.72 6.66 19.62
C CYS A 125 10.97 7.95 19.20
N MET A 126 9.67 8.01 19.36
CA MET A 126 8.85 9.17 18.99
C MET A 126 8.96 10.32 19.99
N GLN A 127 9.30 10.05 21.26
CA GLN A 127 9.33 11.04 22.34
C GLN A 127 10.20 12.28 22.02
N PRO A 128 11.45 12.16 21.52
CA PRO A 128 12.25 13.34 21.20
C PRO A 128 11.61 14.29 20.19
N VAL A 129 10.87 13.72 19.21
CA VAL A 129 10.18 14.52 18.20
C VAL A 129 8.92 15.16 18.77
N ALA A 130 8.17 14.44 19.58
CA ALA A 130 7.02 14.98 20.29
C ALA A 130 7.43 16.16 21.21
N ASP A 131 8.52 16.00 21.97
CA ASP A 131 9.08 17.05 22.81
C ASP A 131 9.49 18.28 21.99
N LYS A 132 10.16 18.08 20.85
CA LYS A 132 10.54 19.15 19.93
C LYS A 132 9.34 19.94 19.42
N LEU A 133 8.24 19.25 19.14
CA LEU A 133 6.99 19.85 18.64
C LEU A 133 6.10 20.40 19.75
N GLY A 134 6.42 20.11 21.03
CA GLY A 134 5.61 20.54 22.18
C GLY A 134 4.26 19.83 22.29
N ILE A 135 4.16 18.59 21.82
CA ILE A 135 2.96 17.74 21.84
C ILE A 135 3.23 16.40 22.52
N THR A 136 2.20 15.65 22.81
CA THR A 136 2.33 14.27 23.32
C THR A 136 2.67 13.28 22.20
N VAL A 137 3.20 12.12 22.56
CA VAL A 137 3.47 11.04 21.58
C VAL A 137 2.18 10.54 20.94
N GLU A 138 1.07 10.52 21.71
CA GLU A 138 -0.26 10.16 21.22
C GLU A 138 -0.80 11.17 20.20
N GLU A 139 -0.58 12.46 20.44
CA GLU A 139 -0.94 13.51 19.48
C GLU A 139 -0.10 13.39 18.20
N LEU A 140 1.21 13.14 18.32
CA LEU A 140 2.07 12.89 17.18
C LEU A 140 1.60 11.67 16.39
N ALA A 141 1.32 10.54 17.05
CA ALA A 141 0.81 9.33 16.41
C ALA A 141 -0.55 9.57 15.72
N THR A 142 -1.43 10.35 16.34
CA THR A 142 -2.72 10.72 15.75
C THR A 142 -2.55 11.57 14.51
N GLN A 143 -1.68 12.59 14.54
CA GLN A 143 -1.38 13.42 13.37
C GLN A 143 -0.83 12.60 12.20
N ILE A 144 0.03 11.61 12.49
CA ILE A 144 0.58 10.70 11.46
C ILE A 144 -0.56 9.95 10.75
N LEU A 145 -1.44 9.30 11.51
CA LEU A 145 -2.55 8.54 10.92
C LEU A 145 -3.59 9.44 10.25
N ASP A 146 -3.82 10.64 10.76
CA ASP A 146 -4.76 11.59 10.16
C ASP A 146 -4.28 12.06 8.78
N LYS A 147 -2.97 12.29 8.59
CA LYS A 147 -2.41 12.68 7.29
C LYS A 147 -2.64 11.61 6.21
N ASP A 148 -2.42 10.35 6.52
CA ASP A 148 -2.71 9.28 5.56
C ASP A 148 -4.21 9.02 5.42
N PHE A 149 -5.00 9.17 6.49
CA PHE A 149 -6.45 9.11 6.41
C PHE A 149 -7.03 10.14 5.43
N GLU A 150 -6.55 11.37 5.41
CA GLU A 150 -6.99 12.41 4.46
C GLU A 150 -6.85 11.93 3.01
N LYS A 151 -5.69 11.32 2.66
CA LYS A 151 -5.44 10.77 1.32
C LYS A 151 -6.35 9.59 0.99
N VAL A 152 -6.45 8.64 1.92
CA VAL A 152 -7.27 7.43 1.76
C VAL A 152 -8.74 7.78 1.64
N ASN A 153 -9.24 8.69 2.49
CA ASN A 153 -10.62 9.15 2.49
C ASN A 153 -11.00 9.82 1.16
N ALA A 154 -10.14 10.72 0.66
CA ALA A 154 -10.37 11.37 -0.64
C ALA A 154 -10.44 10.34 -1.78
N CYS A 155 -9.56 9.35 -1.76
CA CYS A 155 -9.54 8.28 -2.77
C CYS A 155 -10.78 7.37 -2.69
N ILE A 156 -11.18 6.94 -1.49
CA ILE A 156 -12.35 6.08 -1.29
C ILE A 156 -13.62 6.83 -1.73
N ASN A 157 -13.78 8.10 -1.35
CA ASN A 157 -14.94 8.89 -1.75
C ASN A 157 -15.00 9.08 -3.27
N ALA A 158 -13.87 9.36 -3.93
CA ALA A 158 -13.83 9.47 -5.39
C ALA A 158 -14.24 8.15 -6.09
N LEU A 159 -13.85 6.99 -5.55
CA LEU A 159 -14.28 5.69 -6.07
C LEU A 159 -15.75 5.42 -5.76
N ALA A 160 -16.23 5.77 -4.57
CA ALA A 160 -17.63 5.63 -4.20
C ALA A 160 -18.54 6.46 -5.11
N ASP A 161 -18.19 7.71 -5.37
CA ASP A 161 -18.90 8.60 -6.27
C ASP A 161 -18.91 8.06 -7.71
N LYS A 162 -17.74 7.63 -8.21
CA LYS A 162 -17.60 7.07 -9.56
C LYS A 162 -18.52 5.87 -9.79
N TYR A 163 -18.63 4.99 -8.79
CA TYR A 163 -19.42 3.77 -8.88
C TYR A 163 -20.80 3.88 -8.25
N GLN A 164 -21.16 5.06 -7.75
CA GLN A 164 -22.44 5.33 -7.08
C GLN A 164 -22.72 4.30 -5.96
N LEU A 165 -21.69 4.06 -5.14
CA LEU A 165 -21.79 3.10 -4.04
C LEU A 165 -22.61 3.69 -2.90
N ASP A 166 -23.48 2.86 -2.33
CA ASP A 166 -24.19 3.21 -1.10
C ASP A 166 -23.20 3.17 0.07
N HIS A 167 -22.97 4.32 0.71
CA HIS A 167 -22.02 4.46 1.81
C HIS A 167 -22.33 3.49 2.96
N ASP A 168 -23.62 3.30 3.29
CA ASP A 168 -24.04 2.42 4.39
C ASP A 168 -23.79 0.93 4.09
N ALA A 169 -23.68 0.58 2.81
CA ALA A 169 -23.36 -0.77 2.34
C ALA A 169 -21.87 -1.02 2.10
N MET A 170 -21.03 0.02 2.22
CA MET A 170 -19.59 -0.13 2.01
C MET A 170 -18.91 -0.83 3.18
N LYS A 171 -17.88 -1.61 2.85
CA LYS A 171 -16.99 -2.25 3.80
C LYS A 171 -15.55 -2.16 3.30
N LEU A 172 -14.64 -1.82 4.20
CA LEU A 172 -13.21 -1.83 3.89
C LEU A 172 -12.64 -3.24 4.10
N VAL A 173 -11.85 -3.70 3.15
CA VAL A 173 -11.10 -4.96 3.28
C VAL A 173 -9.61 -4.63 3.22
N GLY A 174 -8.91 -4.89 4.32
CA GLY A 174 -7.46 -4.67 4.43
C GLY A 174 -6.68 -5.87 3.94
N CYS A 175 -5.72 -5.63 3.04
CA CYS A 175 -4.79 -6.64 2.53
C CYS A 175 -3.35 -6.11 2.59
N GLY A 176 -2.38 -7.03 2.74
CA GLY A 176 -0.97 -6.70 2.91
C GLY A 176 -0.54 -6.60 4.37
N GLY A 177 0.76 -6.70 4.62
CA GLY A 177 1.33 -6.72 5.98
C GLY A 177 1.03 -5.48 6.82
N GLY A 178 0.88 -4.32 6.19
CA GLY A 178 0.54 -3.05 6.86
C GLY A 178 -0.96 -2.76 6.97
N ALA A 179 -1.86 -3.67 6.58
CA ALA A 179 -3.31 -3.42 6.57
C ALA A 179 -3.85 -3.00 7.94
N ALA A 180 -3.39 -3.65 9.01
CA ALA A 180 -3.83 -3.36 10.37
C ALA A 180 -3.37 -1.99 10.88
N SER A 181 -2.40 -1.35 10.24
CA SER A 181 -1.91 -0.03 10.60
C SER A 181 -2.85 1.11 10.19
N LEU A 182 -3.59 0.94 9.09
CA LEU A 182 -4.41 2.02 8.51
C LEU A 182 -5.90 1.68 8.42
N VAL A 183 -6.25 0.46 8.02
CA VAL A 183 -7.64 0.10 7.69
C VAL A 183 -8.60 0.26 8.88
N PRO A 184 -8.27 -0.20 10.11
CA PRO A 184 -9.13 0.00 11.27
C PRO A 184 -9.34 1.48 11.58
N TYR A 185 -8.29 2.29 11.49
CA TYR A 185 -8.35 3.72 11.73
C TYR A 185 -9.23 4.44 10.71
N CYS A 186 -9.00 4.18 9.42
CA CYS A 186 -9.80 4.74 8.34
C CYS A 186 -11.27 4.34 8.46
N ALA A 187 -11.56 3.07 8.72
CA ALA A 187 -12.91 2.58 8.89
C ALA A 187 -13.64 3.29 10.05
N LYS A 188 -12.97 3.44 11.19
CA LYS A 188 -13.52 4.18 12.35
C LYS A 188 -13.83 5.62 12.01
N LYS A 189 -12.91 6.32 11.33
CA LYS A 189 -13.10 7.73 10.94
C LYS A 189 -14.22 7.92 9.92
N MET A 190 -14.41 6.96 9.04
CA MET A 190 -15.47 6.98 8.01
C MET A 190 -16.81 6.41 8.48
N GLY A 191 -16.88 5.81 9.66
CA GLY A 191 -18.07 5.12 10.15
C GLY A 191 -18.38 3.82 9.38
N LEU A 192 -17.38 3.19 8.76
CA LEU A 192 -17.52 1.99 7.95
C LEU A 192 -17.12 0.73 8.73
N GLN A 193 -17.68 -0.40 8.31
CA GLN A 193 -17.19 -1.70 8.73
C GLN A 193 -15.88 -2.04 8.01
N TYR A 194 -15.05 -2.87 8.63
CA TYR A 194 -13.85 -3.40 7.99
C TYR A 194 -13.63 -4.88 8.29
N SER A 195 -12.79 -5.51 7.49
CA SER A 195 -12.22 -6.82 7.79
C SER A 195 -10.79 -6.90 7.27
N ILE A 196 -9.97 -7.68 7.96
CA ILE A 196 -8.63 -8.07 7.53
C ILE A 196 -8.69 -9.59 7.49
N PRO A 197 -8.65 -10.21 6.28
CA PRO A 197 -8.75 -11.65 6.14
C PRO A 197 -7.52 -12.36 6.73
N GLU A 198 -7.67 -13.65 6.99
CA GLU A 198 -6.55 -14.53 7.33
C GLU A 198 -5.52 -14.53 6.18
N ASN A 199 -4.24 -14.55 6.51
CA ASN A 199 -3.12 -14.46 5.57
C ASN A 199 -3.11 -13.17 4.72
N ALA A 200 -3.71 -12.09 5.22
CA ALA A 200 -3.73 -10.79 4.52
C ALA A 200 -2.31 -10.29 4.18
N GLU A 201 -1.32 -10.59 5.01
CA GLU A 201 0.09 -10.19 4.86
C GLU A 201 0.76 -10.82 3.63
N VAL A 202 0.31 -12.00 3.20
CA VAL A 202 0.85 -12.72 2.04
C VAL A 202 -0.14 -12.83 0.87
N ILE A 203 -1.23 -12.07 0.91
CA ILE A 203 -2.31 -12.16 -0.08
C ILE A 203 -1.82 -11.92 -1.52
N SER A 204 -0.85 -11.03 -1.69
CA SER A 204 -0.26 -10.76 -3.01
C SER A 204 0.47 -11.98 -3.57
N SER A 205 1.22 -12.70 -2.73
CA SER A 205 1.91 -13.93 -3.11
C SER A 205 0.92 -15.05 -3.45
N ILE A 206 -0.17 -15.17 -2.68
CA ILE A 206 -1.26 -16.09 -2.98
C ILE A 206 -1.90 -15.73 -4.32
N GLY A 207 -2.19 -14.45 -4.55
CA GLY A 207 -2.75 -13.98 -5.82
C GLY A 207 -1.87 -14.29 -7.01
N VAL A 208 -0.56 -14.11 -6.90
CA VAL A 208 0.41 -14.47 -7.95
C VAL A 208 0.44 -15.97 -8.18
N ALA A 209 0.44 -16.78 -7.12
CA ALA A 209 0.44 -18.24 -7.23
C ALA A 209 -0.85 -18.79 -7.90
N LEU A 210 -1.96 -18.09 -7.75
CA LEU A 210 -3.24 -18.44 -8.37
C LEU A 210 -3.47 -17.75 -9.72
N SER A 211 -2.58 -16.86 -10.15
CA SER A 211 -2.74 -16.17 -11.42
C SER A 211 -2.52 -17.13 -12.59
N MET A 212 -3.33 -16.95 -13.64
CA MET A 212 -3.15 -17.67 -14.90
C MET A 212 -2.31 -16.82 -15.86
N VAL A 213 -1.56 -17.50 -16.71
CA VAL A 213 -0.91 -16.86 -17.85
C VAL A 213 -2.01 -16.46 -18.86
N ARG A 214 -1.99 -15.20 -19.30
CA ARG A 214 -2.89 -14.70 -20.33
C ARG A 214 -2.08 -14.01 -21.41
N ASP A 215 -2.39 -14.37 -22.65
CA ASP A 215 -1.85 -13.71 -23.83
C ASP A 215 -3.01 -13.29 -24.75
N VAL A 216 -2.82 -12.26 -25.56
CA VAL A 216 -3.84 -11.74 -26.48
C VAL A 216 -3.18 -11.56 -27.84
N VAL A 217 -3.77 -12.15 -28.87
CA VAL A 217 -3.36 -11.98 -30.25
C VAL A 217 -4.49 -11.33 -31.02
N GLU A 218 -4.23 -10.19 -31.64
CA GLU A 218 -5.21 -9.44 -32.42
C GLU A 218 -4.79 -9.41 -33.90
N ARG A 219 -5.74 -9.67 -34.80
CA ARG A 219 -5.53 -9.55 -36.24
C ARG A 219 -6.75 -8.93 -36.92
N VAL A 220 -6.51 -8.07 -37.88
CA VAL A 220 -7.57 -7.53 -38.75
C VAL A 220 -7.65 -8.41 -39.99
N ILE A 221 -8.67 -9.25 -40.10
CA ILE A 221 -8.90 -10.14 -41.24
C ILE A 221 -10.29 -9.86 -41.79
N PRO A 222 -10.41 -9.23 -42.99
CA PRO A 222 -11.70 -9.04 -43.65
C PRO A 222 -12.33 -10.37 -44.03
N ASN A 223 -13.53 -10.69 -43.54
CA ASN A 223 -14.24 -11.95 -43.81
C ASN A 223 -13.42 -13.22 -43.48
N PRO A 224 -13.11 -13.47 -42.18
CA PRO A 224 -12.22 -14.56 -41.80
C PRO A 224 -12.77 -15.92 -42.19
N THR A 225 -11.90 -16.77 -42.73
CA THR A 225 -12.21 -18.15 -43.06
C THR A 225 -11.99 -19.08 -41.86
N GLN A 226 -12.42 -20.34 -41.96
CA GLN A 226 -12.17 -21.33 -40.89
C GLN A 226 -10.67 -21.62 -40.74
N GLU A 227 -9.86 -21.49 -41.81
CA GLU A 227 -8.43 -21.65 -41.73
C GLU A 227 -7.75 -20.49 -41.00
N ASP A 228 -8.17 -19.26 -41.27
CA ASP A 228 -7.70 -18.07 -40.54
C ASP A 228 -7.96 -18.20 -39.02
N ILE A 229 -9.15 -18.67 -38.66
CA ILE A 229 -9.51 -18.90 -37.26
C ILE A 229 -8.62 -19.97 -36.61
N LYS A 230 -8.34 -21.05 -37.33
CA LYS A 230 -7.48 -22.14 -36.85
C LYS A 230 -6.05 -21.69 -36.65
N GLU A 231 -5.53 -20.90 -37.60
CA GLU A 231 -4.19 -20.33 -37.53
C GLU A 231 -4.06 -19.37 -36.34
N LEU A 232 -5.06 -18.49 -36.14
CA LEU A 232 -5.09 -17.55 -35.03
C LEU A 232 -5.17 -18.27 -33.66
N LYS A 233 -5.95 -19.36 -33.57
CA LYS A 233 -5.98 -20.21 -32.38
C LYS A 233 -4.63 -20.81 -32.05
N LYS A 234 -3.93 -21.30 -33.07
CA LYS A 234 -2.59 -21.87 -32.92
C LYS A 234 -1.62 -20.80 -32.43
N GLU A 235 -1.61 -19.64 -33.06
CA GLU A 235 -0.75 -18.51 -32.65
C GLU A 235 -0.99 -18.09 -31.20
N ALA A 236 -2.25 -17.95 -30.79
CA ALA A 236 -2.60 -17.61 -29.41
C ALA A 236 -2.16 -18.72 -28.42
N THR A 237 -2.29 -19.97 -28.79
CA THR A 237 -1.80 -21.10 -27.99
C THR A 237 -0.28 -21.07 -27.86
N ASP A 238 0.44 -20.88 -28.97
CA ASP A 238 1.90 -20.82 -28.98
C ASP A 238 2.42 -19.60 -28.17
N ALA A 239 1.73 -18.45 -28.24
CA ALA A 239 2.05 -17.27 -27.46
C ALA A 239 1.88 -17.52 -25.95
N ALA A 240 0.76 -18.11 -25.53
CA ALA A 240 0.52 -18.44 -24.13
C ALA A 240 1.55 -19.43 -23.57
N ILE A 241 1.90 -20.46 -24.35
CA ILE A 241 2.94 -21.44 -23.99
C ILE A 241 4.31 -20.74 -23.90
N GLY A 242 4.63 -19.86 -24.85
CA GLY A 242 5.85 -19.05 -24.83
C GLY A 242 5.95 -18.15 -23.61
N SER A 243 4.83 -17.69 -23.08
CA SER A 243 4.70 -16.89 -21.84
C SER A 243 4.68 -17.75 -20.56
N GLY A 244 4.78 -19.10 -20.68
CA GLY A 244 4.93 -20.01 -19.54
C GLY A 244 3.68 -20.82 -19.17
N ALA A 245 2.61 -20.80 -19.99
CA ALA A 245 1.45 -21.65 -19.78
C ALA A 245 1.77 -23.13 -20.00
N SER A 246 1.14 -24.03 -19.23
CA SER A 246 1.20 -25.46 -19.49
C SER A 246 0.38 -25.82 -20.72
N PRO A 247 0.94 -26.51 -21.72
CA PRO A 247 0.24 -26.81 -22.96
C PRO A 247 -1.13 -27.48 -22.78
N ASP A 248 -1.24 -28.34 -21.77
CA ASP A 248 -2.46 -29.11 -21.50
C ASP A 248 -3.60 -28.30 -20.88
N THR A 249 -3.32 -27.05 -20.46
CA THR A 249 -4.28 -26.18 -19.76
C THR A 249 -4.64 -24.91 -20.53
N VAL A 250 -4.13 -24.74 -21.74
CA VAL A 250 -4.41 -23.55 -22.56
C VAL A 250 -5.83 -23.61 -23.12
N GLU A 251 -6.61 -22.59 -22.81
CA GLU A 251 -7.93 -22.34 -23.39
C GLU A 251 -7.89 -21.10 -24.29
N VAL A 252 -8.42 -21.20 -25.51
CA VAL A 252 -8.44 -20.08 -26.46
C VAL A 252 -9.88 -19.65 -26.72
N HIS A 253 -10.16 -18.37 -26.40
CA HIS A 253 -11.42 -17.70 -26.72
C HIS A 253 -11.20 -16.77 -27.93
N ILE A 254 -12.14 -16.79 -28.88
CA ILE A 254 -12.11 -15.89 -30.04
C ILE A 254 -13.30 -14.96 -29.98
N GLU A 255 -13.02 -13.67 -30.08
CA GLU A 255 -14.02 -12.62 -30.27
C GLU A 255 -13.88 -12.05 -31.68
N ILE A 256 -14.97 -11.82 -32.36
CA ILE A 256 -15.01 -11.24 -33.70
C ILE A 256 -15.81 -9.94 -33.61
N ASP A 257 -15.12 -8.82 -33.69
CA ASP A 257 -15.75 -7.51 -33.85
C ASP A 257 -16.29 -7.37 -35.27
N ARG A 258 -17.51 -6.91 -35.40
CA ARG A 258 -18.20 -6.72 -36.68
C ARG A 258 -18.44 -5.25 -36.97
#